data_0c4643fa3345e708d8b9aca6dcd9d7cf
#
_entry.id   0c4643fa3345e708d8b9aca6dcd9d7cf
#
_cell.length_a   1.000
_cell.length_b   1.000
_cell.length_c   1.000
_cell.angle_alpha   90.00
_cell.angle_beta   90.00
_cell.angle_gamma   90.00
#
_symmetry.space_group_name_H-M   'P 1'
#
loop_
_entity.id
_entity.type
_entity.pdbx_description
1 polymer ?
#
loop_
_entity_poly.entity_id
_entity_poly.type
_entity_poly.pdbx_seq_one_letter_code
_entity_poly.pdbx_strand_id
1 'polypeptide(L)' 'MPRHSPVSRRDLIQRLKVFGFTGPFIGGRHEFMERGTQRLIIPNPHRGDISVDLLSRLLRQAHISADDWEKTKN' A
#
# COMPACT_ATOMS: atom_id res chain seq x y z
N MET A 1 1.63 -0.51 -20.82
CA MET A 1 0.60 -0.50 -19.81
C MET A 1 1.15 -1.06 -18.51
N PRO A 2 1.29 -0.22 -17.50
CA PRO A 2 1.83 -0.73 -16.24
C PRO A 2 0.88 -1.75 -15.64
N ARG A 3 1.45 -2.78 -15.09
CA ARG A 3 0.67 -3.83 -14.47
C ARG A 3 1.20 -4.09 -13.09
N HIS A 4 0.28 -4.08 -12.15
CA HIS A 4 0.64 -4.45 -10.80
C HIS A 4 0.56 -5.96 -10.66
N SER A 5 1.38 -6.48 -9.79
CA SER A 5 1.25 -7.85 -9.35
C SER A 5 0.65 -7.83 -7.95
N PRO A 6 -0.04 -8.88 -7.54
CA PRO A 6 -0.46 -8.97 -6.15
C PRO A 6 0.75 -8.86 -5.23
N VAL A 7 0.56 -8.24 -4.08
CA VAL A 7 1.65 -8.07 -3.12
C VAL A 7 1.20 -8.59 -1.77
N SER A 8 2.16 -9.09 -0.98
CA SER A 8 1.87 -9.43 0.40
C SER A 8 1.66 -8.14 1.19
N ARG A 9 0.93 -8.26 2.31
CA ARG A 9 0.73 -7.12 3.19
C ARG A 9 2.07 -6.56 3.67
N ARG A 10 2.98 -7.45 4.01
CA ARG A 10 4.32 -7.06 4.46
C ARG A 10 5.05 -6.26 3.39
N ASP A 11 5.01 -6.74 2.16
CA ASP A 11 5.68 -6.07 1.05
C ASP A 11 5.05 -4.70 0.77
N LEU A 12 3.73 -4.63 0.83
CA LEU A 12 3.03 -3.36 0.65
C LEU A 12 3.51 -2.33 1.69
N ILE A 13 3.56 -2.74 2.96
CA ILE A 13 3.97 -1.83 4.03
C ILE A 13 5.40 -1.34 3.80
N GLN A 14 6.31 -2.26 3.47
CA GLN A 14 7.70 -1.87 3.27
C GLN A 14 7.87 -0.91 2.09
N ARG A 15 7.15 -1.17 1.01
CA ARG A 15 7.25 -0.31 -0.17
C ARG A 15 6.60 1.04 0.05
N LEU A 16 5.51 1.10 0.82
CA LEU A 16 4.91 2.38 1.16
C LEU A 16 5.85 3.25 1.97
N LYS A 17 6.70 2.66 2.79
CA LYS A 17 7.70 3.43 3.55
C LYS A 17 8.68 4.13 2.61
N VAL A 18 8.97 3.55 1.46
CA VAL A 18 9.84 4.19 0.47
C VAL A 18 9.23 5.52 0.00
N PHE A 19 7.89 5.60 0.00
CA PHE A 19 7.19 6.81 -0.42
C PHE A 19 6.94 7.78 0.73
N GLY A 20 7.51 7.51 1.90
CA GLY A 20 7.40 8.42 3.02
C GLY A 20 6.27 8.14 3.98
N PHE A 21 5.57 7.03 3.81
CA PHE A 21 4.54 6.62 4.76
C PHE A 21 5.17 6.07 6.02
N THR A 22 4.56 6.36 7.15
CA THR A 22 4.95 5.83 8.44
C THR A 22 3.87 4.91 8.99
N GLY A 23 4.24 4.07 9.92
CA GLY A 23 3.35 3.09 10.50
C GLY A 23 3.80 1.69 10.18
N PRO A 24 2.90 0.71 10.29
CA PRO A 24 1.45 0.89 10.50
C PRO A 24 1.10 1.22 11.94
N PHE A 25 0.05 1.98 12.09
CA PHE A 25 -0.54 2.32 13.39
C PHE A 25 -1.88 1.62 13.52
N ILE A 26 -2.30 1.39 14.74
CA ILE A 26 -3.59 0.77 15.01
C ILE A 26 -4.57 1.86 15.42
N GLY A 27 -5.64 1.98 14.65
CA GLY A 27 -6.72 2.91 14.96
C GLY A 27 -8.05 2.20 14.90
N GLY A 28 -8.59 1.83 16.06
CA GLY A 28 -9.83 1.07 16.09
C GLY A 28 -9.64 -0.34 15.54
N ARG A 29 -10.40 -0.67 14.50
CA ARG A 29 -10.39 -2.02 13.93
C ARG A 29 -9.37 -2.21 12.83
N HIS A 30 -8.80 -1.13 12.32
CA HIS A 30 -7.95 -1.21 11.15
C HIS A 30 -6.60 -0.61 11.43
N GLU A 31 -5.60 -1.16 10.77
CA GLU A 31 -4.28 -0.55 10.76
C GLU A 31 -4.22 0.45 9.61
N PHE A 32 -3.42 1.49 9.81
CA PHE A 32 -3.28 2.52 8.80
C PHE A 32 -1.85 3.03 8.76
N MET A 33 -1.48 3.64 7.65
CA MET A 33 -0.21 4.34 7.53
C MET A 33 -0.49 5.79 7.18
N GLU A 34 0.46 6.66 7.48
CA GLU A 34 0.29 8.10 7.31
C GLU A 34 1.46 8.72 6.57
N ARG A 35 1.13 9.72 5.76
CA ARG A 35 2.13 10.58 5.15
C ARG A 35 1.55 12.00 5.18
N GLY A 36 2.12 12.85 6.06
CA GLY A 36 1.56 14.18 6.27
C GLY A 36 0.13 14.08 6.80
N THR A 37 -0.80 14.72 6.12
CA THR A 37 -2.22 14.65 6.49
C THR A 37 -2.95 13.47 5.86
N GLN A 38 -2.26 12.71 5.04
CA GLN A 38 -2.85 11.61 4.30
C GLN A 38 -2.83 10.33 5.13
N ARG A 39 -3.98 9.68 5.21
CA ARG A 39 -4.10 8.41 5.94
C ARG A 39 -4.55 7.33 4.99
N LEU A 40 -3.86 6.20 5.02
CA LEU A 40 -4.15 5.07 4.15
C LEU A 40 -4.44 3.85 4.99
N ILE A 41 -5.66 3.33 4.88
CA ILE A 41 -6.05 2.10 5.59
C ILE A 41 -5.36 0.92 4.92
N ILE A 42 -4.67 0.11 5.71
CA ILE A 42 -3.94 -1.03 5.19
C ILE A 42 -4.82 -2.27 5.30
N PRO A 43 -5.13 -2.92 4.18
CA PRO A 43 -5.97 -4.11 4.22
C PRO A 43 -5.24 -5.26 4.92
N ASN A 44 -6.01 -6.14 5.50
CA ASN A 44 -5.49 -7.31 6.17
C ASN A 44 -6.21 -8.54 5.63
N PRO A 45 -5.80 -9.04 4.47
CA PRO A 45 -6.47 -10.19 3.88
C PRO A 45 -6.30 -11.41 4.75
N HIS A 46 -7.34 -12.21 4.84
CA HIS A 46 -7.29 -13.43 5.64
C HIS A 46 -6.39 -14.47 4.99
N ARG A 47 -6.28 -14.44 3.69
CA ARG A 47 -5.47 -15.40 2.94
C ARG A 47 -4.82 -14.72 1.76
N GLY A 48 -3.60 -15.12 1.50
CA GLY A 48 -2.90 -14.71 0.31
C GLY A 48 -2.53 -13.24 0.28
N ASP A 49 -2.42 -12.75 -0.91
CA ASP A 49 -1.88 -11.42 -1.14
C ASP A 49 -3.00 -10.41 -1.35
N ILE A 50 -2.61 -9.15 -1.31
CA ILE A 50 -3.49 -8.06 -1.67
C ILE A 50 -3.65 -8.09 -3.19
N SER A 51 -4.90 -8.16 -3.64
CA SER A 51 -5.19 -8.29 -5.07
C SER A 51 -4.77 -7.06 -5.85
N VAL A 52 -4.59 -7.25 -7.14
CA VAL A 52 -4.23 -6.15 -8.04
C VAL A 52 -5.26 -5.03 -7.98
N ASP A 53 -6.55 -5.37 -7.96
CA ASP A 53 -7.60 -4.37 -7.92
C ASP A 53 -7.54 -3.53 -6.65
N LEU A 54 -7.35 -4.20 -5.51
CA LEU A 54 -7.27 -3.49 -4.25
C LEU A 54 -6.00 -2.65 -4.19
N LEU A 55 -4.89 -3.21 -4.67
CA LEU A 55 -3.63 -2.47 -4.72
C LEU A 55 -3.79 -1.20 -5.56
N SER A 56 -4.43 -1.30 -6.72
CA SER A 56 -4.65 -0.14 -7.58
C SER A 56 -5.43 0.96 -6.86
N ARG A 57 -6.45 0.58 -6.09
CA ARG A 57 -7.22 1.56 -5.32
C ARG A 57 -6.37 2.23 -4.26
N LEU A 58 -5.55 1.43 -3.57
CA LEU A 58 -4.68 1.97 -2.52
C LEU A 58 -3.67 2.95 -3.10
N LEU A 59 -3.06 2.61 -4.21
CA LEU A 59 -2.10 3.50 -4.85
C LEU A 59 -2.75 4.79 -5.29
N ARG A 60 -3.97 4.73 -5.80
CA ARG A 60 -4.71 5.92 -6.18
C ARG A 60 -4.98 6.81 -4.97
N GLN A 61 -5.42 6.22 -3.86
CA GLN A 61 -5.64 6.97 -2.63
C GLN A 61 -4.35 7.58 -2.10
N ALA A 62 -3.24 6.88 -2.28
CA ALA A 62 -1.94 7.32 -1.79
C ALA A 62 -1.26 8.32 -2.74
N HIS A 63 -1.87 8.59 -3.89
CA HIS A 63 -1.29 9.44 -4.92
C HIS A 63 0.07 8.94 -5.40
N ILE A 64 0.16 7.62 -5.54
CA ILE A 64 1.36 6.96 -6.06
C ILE A 64 1.03 6.46 -7.47
N SER A 65 1.81 6.89 -8.45
CA SER A 65 1.61 6.42 -9.82
C SER A 65 2.04 4.97 -9.95
N ALA A 66 1.48 4.30 -10.95
CA ALA A 66 1.86 2.93 -11.24
C ALA A 66 3.35 2.83 -11.55
N ASP A 67 3.86 3.78 -12.31
CA ASP A 67 5.28 3.80 -12.67
C ASP A 67 6.17 3.92 -11.45
N ASP A 68 5.83 4.84 -10.55
CA ASP A 68 6.61 5.02 -9.33
C ASP A 68 6.57 3.77 -8.45
N TRP A 69 5.40 3.17 -8.36
CA TRP A 69 5.24 1.94 -7.57
C TRP A 69 6.13 0.82 -8.13
N GLU A 70 6.13 0.66 -9.45
CA GLU A 70 6.93 -0.40 -10.06
C GLU A 70 8.43 -0.22 -9.84
N LYS A 71 8.88 1.02 -9.68
CA LYS A 71 10.29 1.30 -9.40
C LYS A 71 10.74 0.80 -8.04
N THR A 72 9.81 0.51 -7.13
CA THR A 72 10.16 -0.02 -5.81
C THR A 72 10.32 -1.53 -5.81
N LYS A 73 10.06 -2.18 -6.93
CA LYS A 73 10.30 -3.62 -7.05
C LYS A 73 11.78 -3.91 -7.07
N ASN A 74 12.14 -4.98 -6.40
CA ASN A 74 13.52 -5.47 -6.46
C ASN A 74 13.66 -6.58 -7.46
#